data_95eb25d6db9c88a632a4eb8119d24e60
#
_entry.id   95eb25d6db9c88a632a4eb8119d24e60
#
_cell.length_a   1.000
_cell.length_b   1.000
_cell.length_c   1.000
_cell.angle_alpha   90.00
_cell.angle_beta   90.00
_cell.angle_gamma   90.00
#
_symmetry.space_group_name_H-M   'P 1'
#
loop_
_entity.id
_entity.type
_entity.pdbx_description
1 polymer ?
#
loop_
_entity_poly.entity_id
_entity_poly.type
_entity_poly.pdbx_seq_one_letter_code
_entity_poly.pdbx_strand_id
1 'polypeptide(L)'
;LRYKNVFPGATVIRLEQNFRSTPQILAAASALIAQNSGRLGKTLWTDLEPGDKLRVVGVWDGPEEARRIGEELESLQRQRVSLERAAILVRAQFQTREFEDRFTSIGMPYRIIGGFRFYERAEIRDAVAYLRLIQSGADDLAFERIVNVPKRGLGDKALQRIHQYARAEQLPLLNAASRITETDELTPQARRQLANFIAQMRSWQTKANELSHPELTQLILDESGYTAMLQADRSIEAAGRLENLSELVRAMEEYESLEAFLEHVSLVMDRDNNDTTETVTIMTIHAAKGLEFDHVF
;
A
#
# COMPACT_ATOMS: atom_id res chain seq x y z
N LEU A 1 23.49 17.56 -19.42
CA LEU A 1 23.53 18.20 -20.75
C LEU A 1 24.15 19.60 -20.71
N ARG A 2 24.05 20.33 -19.60
CA ARG A 2 24.70 21.64 -19.42
C ARG A 2 26.24 21.57 -19.38
N TYR A 3 26.82 20.43 -18.97
CA TYR A 3 28.27 20.28 -18.77
C TYR A 3 29.08 20.58 -20.06
N LYS A 4 28.66 20.05 -21.21
CA LYS A 4 29.32 20.31 -22.49
C LYS A 4 29.31 21.78 -22.88
N ASN A 5 28.26 22.52 -22.53
CA ASN A 5 28.16 23.94 -22.81
C ASN A 5 29.05 24.78 -21.89
N VAL A 6 29.31 24.30 -20.67
CA VAL A 6 30.18 24.95 -19.69
C VAL A 6 31.66 24.58 -19.94
N PHE A 7 31.93 23.38 -20.45
CA PHE A 7 33.27 22.87 -20.73
C PHE A 7 33.39 22.38 -22.19
N PRO A 8 33.58 23.27 -23.18
CA PRO A 8 33.58 22.90 -24.60
C PRO A 8 34.65 21.88 -25.01
N GLY A 9 35.73 21.77 -24.24
CA GLY A 9 36.85 20.82 -24.49
C GLY A 9 36.71 19.46 -23.79
N ALA A 10 35.61 19.21 -23.11
CA ALA A 10 35.44 17.98 -22.36
C ALA A 10 35.24 16.77 -23.28
N THR A 11 36.04 15.72 -23.07
CA THR A 11 35.87 14.42 -23.73
C THR A 11 34.72 13.67 -23.11
N VAL A 12 33.77 13.21 -23.93
CA VAL A 12 32.62 12.41 -23.48
C VAL A 12 32.86 10.94 -23.86
N ILE A 13 33.05 10.12 -22.86
CA ILE A 13 33.17 8.67 -23.01
C ILE A 13 31.81 8.04 -22.71
N ARG A 14 31.31 7.18 -23.60
CA ARG A 14 30.06 6.46 -23.41
C ARG A 14 30.39 5.03 -23.01
N LEU A 15 29.83 4.59 -21.87
CA LEU A 15 29.88 3.19 -21.46
C LEU A 15 28.68 2.48 -22.08
N GLU A 16 28.92 1.68 -23.11
CA GLU A 16 27.85 1.07 -23.93
C GLU A 16 27.80 -0.45 -23.77
N GLN A 17 28.91 -1.08 -23.30
CA GLN A 17 28.89 -2.51 -23.00
C GLN A 17 28.12 -2.79 -21.72
N ASN A 18 27.20 -3.74 -21.79
CA ASN A 18 26.38 -4.21 -20.67
C ASN A 18 26.78 -5.66 -20.34
N PHE A 19 26.98 -5.94 -19.06
CA PHE A 19 27.41 -7.24 -18.54
C PHE A 19 26.31 -7.97 -17.75
N ARG A 20 25.08 -7.42 -17.74
CA ARG A 20 23.96 -7.90 -16.93
C ARG A 20 22.92 -8.63 -17.75
N SER A 21 22.49 -8.01 -18.85
CA SER A 21 21.29 -8.41 -19.60
C SER A 21 21.65 -9.09 -20.92
N THR A 22 20.84 -10.07 -21.31
CA THR A 22 20.96 -10.77 -22.59
C THR A 22 20.67 -9.83 -23.79
N PRO A 23 21.12 -10.18 -25.01
CA PRO A 23 20.88 -9.38 -26.19
C PRO A 23 19.40 -9.07 -26.44
N GLN A 24 18.50 -10.02 -26.16
CA GLN A 24 17.04 -9.84 -26.35
C GLN A 24 16.47 -8.75 -25.43
N ILE A 25 16.90 -8.73 -24.17
CA ILE A 25 16.48 -7.71 -23.20
C ILE A 25 17.01 -6.33 -23.62
N LEU A 26 18.28 -6.25 -24.03
CA LEU A 26 18.86 -4.98 -24.48
C LEU A 26 18.23 -4.46 -25.77
N ALA A 27 17.88 -5.35 -26.71
CA ALA A 27 17.19 -4.97 -27.94
C ALA A 27 15.80 -4.37 -27.63
N ALA A 28 15.01 -5.01 -26.78
CA ALA A 28 13.70 -4.51 -26.38
C ALA A 28 13.80 -3.17 -25.62
N ALA A 29 14.70 -3.07 -24.64
CA ALA A 29 14.94 -1.84 -23.88
C ALA A 29 15.41 -0.69 -24.79
N SER A 30 16.31 -0.98 -25.76
CA SER A 30 16.82 0.01 -26.71
C SER A 30 15.72 0.50 -27.67
N ALA A 31 14.86 -0.41 -28.14
CA ALA A 31 13.73 -0.06 -28.99
C ALA A 31 12.72 0.84 -28.25
N LEU A 32 12.40 0.51 -27.00
CA LEU A 32 11.50 1.31 -26.17
C LEU A 32 12.05 2.71 -25.93
N ILE A 33 13.31 2.81 -25.50
CA ILE A 33 13.92 4.10 -25.15
C ILE A 33 14.25 4.95 -26.37
N ALA A 34 14.32 4.39 -27.56
CA ALA A 34 14.53 5.13 -28.81
C ALA A 34 13.41 6.15 -29.09
N GLN A 35 12.22 5.94 -28.54
CA GLN A 35 11.10 6.89 -28.63
C GLN A 35 11.33 8.18 -27.81
N ASN A 36 12.32 8.20 -26.93
CA ASN A 36 12.65 9.37 -26.12
C ASN A 36 13.65 10.28 -26.85
N SER A 37 13.18 11.36 -27.50
CA SER A 37 13.98 12.32 -28.26
C SER A 37 14.94 13.17 -27.41
N GLY A 38 14.70 13.29 -26.10
CA GLY A 38 15.51 14.12 -25.20
C GLY A 38 16.77 13.45 -24.64
N ARG A 39 17.10 12.21 -25.03
CA ARG A 39 18.26 11.48 -24.50
C ARG A 39 19.55 11.73 -25.27
N LEU A 40 20.69 11.62 -24.57
CA LEU A 40 22.01 11.46 -25.18
C LEU A 40 22.11 10.04 -25.75
N GLY A 41 21.87 9.87 -27.04
CA GLY A 41 21.86 8.56 -27.67
C GLY A 41 23.07 7.70 -27.30
N LYS A 42 22.84 6.52 -26.74
CA LYS A 42 23.81 5.44 -26.60
C LYS A 42 23.14 4.12 -26.96
N THR A 43 23.89 3.21 -27.53
CA THR A 43 23.39 1.88 -27.88
C THR A 43 24.06 0.87 -26.96
N LEU A 44 23.27 0.23 -26.10
CA LEU A 44 23.79 -0.84 -25.24
C LEU A 44 23.96 -2.13 -26.04
N TRP A 45 25.09 -2.79 -25.82
CA TRP A 45 25.40 -4.08 -26.41
C TRP A 45 26.03 -5.00 -25.35
N THR A 46 26.05 -6.31 -25.60
CA THR A 46 26.59 -7.31 -24.67
C THR A 46 27.23 -8.45 -25.46
N ASP A 47 28.23 -9.09 -24.84
CA ASP A 47 28.86 -10.33 -25.33
C ASP A 47 28.25 -11.58 -24.70
N LEU A 48 27.18 -11.41 -23.85
CA LEU A 48 26.49 -12.55 -23.26
C LEU A 48 25.80 -13.38 -24.33
N GLU A 49 25.72 -14.68 -24.10
CA GLU A 49 24.96 -15.59 -24.95
C GLU A 49 23.48 -15.19 -25.05
N PRO A 50 22.81 -15.47 -26.16
CA PRO A 50 21.38 -15.24 -26.30
C PRO A 50 20.58 -15.95 -25.21
N GLY A 51 19.68 -15.21 -24.54
CA GLY A 51 18.74 -15.74 -23.56
C GLY A 51 17.35 -15.97 -24.16
N ASP A 52 16.39 -16.22 -23.30
CA ASP A 52 14.98 -16.37 -23.68
C ASP A 52 14.41 -15.08 -24.26
N LYS A 53 13.40 -15.26 -25.13
CA LYS A 53 12.61 -14.14 -25.66
C LYS A 53 11.72 -13.55 -24.57
N LEU A 54 11.53 -12.22 -24.61
CA LEU A 54 10.53 -11.58 -23.76
C LEU A 54 9.14 -12.12 -24.10
N ARG A 55 8.39 -12.46 -23.08
CA ARG A 55 6.99 -12.84 -23.21
C ARG A 55 6.11 -11.64 -22.82
N VAL A 56 5.16 -11.31 -23.68
CA VAL A 56 4.12 -10.31 -23.39
C VAL A 56 2.80 -11.06 -23.35
N VAL A 57 2.13 -10.96 -22.21
CA VAL A 57 0.88 -11.70 -21.97
C VAL A 57 -0.20 -10.70 -21.61
N GLY A 58 -1.33 -10.73 -22.31
CA GLY A 58 -2.53 -9.99 -21.94
C GLY A 58 -3.35 -10.78 -20.92
N VAL A 59 -3.84 -10.10 -19.91
CA VAL A 59 -4.74 -10.64 -18.87
C VAL A 59 -5.96 -9.75 -18.74
N TRP A 60 -7.04 -10.26 -18.13
CA TRP A 60 -8.29 -9.52 -18.01
C TRP A 60 -8.27 -8.54 -16.83
N ASP A 61 -7.60 -8.92 -15.72
CA ASP A 61 -7.60 -8.19 -14.48
C ASP A 61 -6.35 -8.48 -13.63
N GLY A 62 -6.21 -7.78 -12.51
CA GLY A 62 -5.10 -7.95 -11.57
C GLY A 62 -5.08 -9.32 -10.88
N PRO A 63 -6.20 -9.87 -10.43
CA PRO A 63 -6.24 -11.23 -9.87
C PRO A 63 -5.73 -12.29 -10.84
N GLU A 64 -6.08 -12.22 -12.14
CA GLU A 64 -5.54 -13.14 -13.14
C GLU A 64 -4.04 -12.95 -13.35
N GLU A 65 -3.55 -11.71 -13.35
CA GLU A 65 -2.12 -11.41 -13.42
C GLU A 65 -1.38 -12.08 -12.26
N ALA A 66 -1.82 -11.84 -11.03
CA ALA A 66 -1.22 -12.40 -9.83
C ALA A 66 -1.28 -13.93 -9.80
N ARG A 67 -2.39 -14.52 -10.27
CA ARG A 67 -2.54 -15.98 -10.40
C ARG A 67 -1.51 -16.56 -11.36
N ARG A 68 -1.38 -15.99 -12.55
CA ARG A 68 -0.45 -16.50 -13.60
C ARG A 68 1.01 -16.38 -13.14
N ILE A 69 1.38 -15.25 -12.58
CA ILE A 69 2.74 -15.06 -12.06
C ILE A 69 3.01 -16.01 -10.91
N GLY A 70 2.04 -16.23 -10.00
CA GLY A 70 2.14 -17.23 -8.96
C GLY A 70 2.41 -18.64 -9.49
N GLU A 71 1.69 -19.07 -10.53
CA GLU A 71 1.88 -20.38 -11.19
C GLU A 71 3.27 -20.51 -11.84
N GLU A 72 3.79 -19.44 -12.46
CA GLU A 72 5.16 -19.44 -13.01
C GLU A 72 6.20 -19.55 -11.88
N LEU A 73 6.03 -18.82 -10.77
CA LEU A 73 6.93 -18.90 -9.62
C LEU A 73 6.91 -20.30 -8.98
N GLU A 74 5.74 -20.92 -8.82
CA GLU A 74 5.65 -22.31 -8.37
C GLU A 74 6.34 -23.28 -9.33
N SER A 75 6.26 -23.00 -10.65
CA SER A 75 6.98 -23.79 -11.65
C SER A 75 8.48 -23.66 -11.50
N LEU A 76 9.00 -22.44 -11.25
CA LEU A 76 10.43 -22.21 -10.96
C LEU A 76 10.87 -22.96 -9.69
N GLN A 77 10.07 -22.93 -8.61
CA GLN A 77 10.36 -23.69 -7.39
C GLN A 77 10.44 -25.20 -7.66
N ARG A 78 9.51 -25.75 -8.45
CA ARG A 78 9.56 -27.16 -8.84
C ARG A 78 10.84 -27.53 -9.62
N GLN A 79 11.40 -26.57 -10.37
CA GLN A 79 12.67 -26.67 -11.06
C GLN A 79 13.88 -26.40 -10.15
N ARG A 80 13.65 -26.19 -8.86
CA ARG A 80 14.68 -25.86 -7.85
C ARG A 80 15.40 -24.52 -8.10
N VAL A 81 14.70 -23.58 -8.77
CA VAL A 81 15.18 -22.20 -8.86
C VAL A 81 14.79 -21.48 -7.59
N SER A 82 15.76 -20.79 -6.97
CA SER A 82 15.51 -20.00 -5.76
C SER A 82 14.60 -18.80 -6.08
N LEU A 83 13.61 -18.57 -5.23
CA LEU A 83 12.72 -17.40 -5.34
C LEU A 83 13.45 -16.06 -5.19
N GLU A 84 14.60 -16.03 -4.51
CA GLU A 84 15.44 -14.83 -4.39
C GLU A 84 15.96 -14.32 -5.74
N ARG A 85 15.99 -15.19 -6.74
CA ARG A 85 16.39 -14.87 -8.12
C ARG A 85 15.24 -14.32 -8.97
N ALA A 86 14.03 -14.22 -8.39
CA ALA A 86 12.83 -13.74 -9.06
C ALA A 86 12.36 -12.40 -8.50
N ALA A 87 11.94 -11.50 -9.40
CA ALA A 87 11.35 -10.22 -9.03
C ALA A 87 10.09 -9.90 -9.85
N ILE A 88 9.13 -9.25 -9.20
CA ILE A 88 7.95 -8.65 -9.82
C ILE A 88 8.12 -7.15 -9.79
N LEU A 89 8.10 -6.51 -10.95
CA LEU A 89 8.25 -5.06 -11.10
C LEU A 89 6.91 -4.42 -11.43
N VAL A 90 6.45 -3.55 -10.54
CA VAL A 90 5.21 -2.80 -10.71
C VAL A 90 5.49 -1.33 -11.02
N ARG A 91 4.53 -0.64 -11.66
CA ARG A 91 4.65 0.79 -11.96
C ARG A 91 4.36 1.64 -10.72
N ALA A 92 3.35 1.27 -9.93
CA ALA A 92 2.91 1.99 -8.74
C ALA A 92 2.73 1.02 -7.56
N GLN A 93 2.87 1.56 -6.35
CA GLN A 93 2.84 0.72 -5.14
C GLN A 93 1.49 0.05 -4.89
N PHE A 94 0.37 0.66 -5.26
CA PHE A 94 -0.95 0.03 -5.05
C PHE A 94 -1.08 -1.29 -5.80
N GLN A 95 -0.40 -1.46 -6.94
CA GLN A 95 -0.42 -2.69 -7.73
C GLN A 95 0.20 -3.90 -7.00
N THR A 96 0.89 -3.71 -5.87
CA THR A 96 1.44 -4.84 -5.11
C THR A 96 0.36 -5.67 -4.42
N ARG A 97 -0.82 -5.09 -4.12
CA ARG A 97 -1.89 -5.74 -3.37
C ARG A 97 -2.30 -7.09 -3.96
N GLU A 98 -2.58 -7.15 -5.24
CA GLU A 98 -3.02 -8.38 -5.92
C GLU A 98 -2.02 -9.55 -5.73
N PHE A 99 -0.73 -9.24 -5.82
CA PHE A 99 0.33 -10.21 -5.58
C PHE A 99 0.42 -10.60 -4.10
N GLU A 100 0.30 -9.63 -3.20
CA GLU A 100 0.34 -9.85 -1.75
C GLU A 100 -0.81 -10.76 -1.31
N ASP A 101 -2.03 -10.49 -1.75
CA ASP A 101 -3.22 -11.29 -1.46
C ASP A 101 -3.07 -12.71 -2.04
N ARG A 102 -2.67 -12.83 -3.31
CA ARG A 102 -2.45 -14.12 -3.96
C ARG A 102 -1.38 -14.94 -3.25
N PHE A 103 -0.21 -14.34 -2.98
CA PHE A 103 0.91 -15.05 -2.36
C PHE A 103 0.60 -15.43 -0.91
N THR A 104 -0.14 -14.59 -0.20
CA THR A 104 -0.68 -14.94 1.11
C THR A 104 -1.61 -16.16 1.02
N SER A 105 -2.52 -16.20 0.05
CA SER A 105 -3.48 -17.31 -0.09
C SER A 105 -2.81 -18.66 -0.40
N ILE A 106 -1.76 -18.65 -1.24
CA ILE A 106 -1.03 -19.89 -1.63
C ILE A 106 0.17 -20.21 -0.72
N GLY A 107 0.44 -19.37 0.29
CA GLY A 107 1.57 -19.55 1.20
C GLY A 107 2.94 -19.30 0.56
N MET A 108 3.02 -18.53 -0.53
CA MET A 108 4.28 -18.19 -1.19
C MET A 108 4.98 -17.06 -0.41
N PRO A 109 6.24 -17.26 0.00
CA PRO A 109 6.97 -16.22 0.72
C PRO A 109 7.39 -15.09 -0.22
N TYR A 110 7.14 -13.84 0.19
CA TYR A 110 7.49 -12.64 -0.57
C TYR A 110 8.00 -11.53 0.35
N ARG A 111 8.69 -10.56 -0.26
CA ARG A 111 9.09 -9.31 0.39
C ARG A 111 8.84 -8.11 -0.51
N ILE A 112 8.52 -6.96 0.11
CA ILE A 112 8.37 -5.68 -0.58
C ILE A 112 9.65 -4.87 -0.41
N ILE A 113 10.20 -4.34 -1.51
CA ILE A 113 11.33 -3.40 -1.46
C ILE A 113 10.86 -1.99 -1.85
N GLY A 114 11.26 -1.03 -1.04
CA GLY A 114 10.97 0.40 -1.28
C GLY A 114 9.61 0.87 -0.77
N GLY A 115 8.99 0.12 0.13
CA GLY A 115 7.73 0.49 0.77
C GLY A 115 7.28 -0.52 1.81
N PHE A 116 6.14 -0.25 2.40
CA PHE A 116 5.43 -1.17 3.28
C PHE A 116 4.51 -2.08 2.47
N ARG A 117 4.15 -3.24 3.02
CA ARG A 117 3.06 -4.07 2.51
C ARG A 117 1.78 -3.24 2.43
N PHE A 118 0.86 -3.62 1.56
CA PHE A 118 -0.33 -2.82 1.30
C PHE A 118 -1.10 -2.49 2.59
N TYR A 119 -1.42 -3.50 3.39
CA TYR A 119 -2.20 -3.33 4.63
C TYR A 119 -1.42 -2.70 5.79
N GLU A 120 -0.11 -2.55 5.69
CA GLU A 120 0.73 -1.87 6.69
C GLU A 120 0.86 -0.36 6.46
N ARG A 121 0.47 0.14 5.29
CA ARG A 121 0.56 1.56 4.94
C ARG A 121 -0.32 2.38 5.89
N ALA A 122 0.18 3.55 6.28
CA ALA A 122 -0.46 4.38 7.31
C ALA A 122 -1.91 4.71 6.96
N GLU A 123 -2.18 5.13 5.71
CA GLU A 123 -3.50 5.49 5.23
C GLU A 123 -4.46 4.29 5.19
N ILE A 124 -3.95 3.10 4.89
CA ILE A 124 -4.74 1.87 4.88
C ILE A 124 -5.08 1.45 6.31
N ARG A 125 -4.09 1.48 7.20
CA ARG A 125 -4.31 1.20 8.64
C ARG A 125 -5.28 2.18 9.27
N ASP A 126 -5.28 3.45 8.87
CA ASP A 126 -6.23 4.44 9.35
C ASP A 126 -7.65 4.12 8.83
N ALA A 127 -7.81 3.82 7.55
CA ALA A 127 -9.09 3.42 6.97
C ALA A 127 -9.65 2.14 7.63
N VAL A 128 -8.81 1.11 7.77
CA VAL A 128 -9.16 -0.15 8.45
C VAL A 128 -9.56 0.09 9.91
N ALA A 129 -8.89 1.00 10.61
CA ALA A 129 -9.26 1.34 12.00
C ALA A 129 -10.64 1.99 12.10
N TYR A 130 -11.04 2.85 11.14
CA TYR A 130 -12.42 3.35 11.07
C TYR A 130 -13.42 2.20 10.92
N LEU A 131 -13.15 1.28 10.02
CA LEU A 131 -14.03 0.14 9.74
C LEU A 131 -14.15 -0.81 10.94
N ARG A 132 -13.02 -1.12 11.59
CA ARG A 132 -12.98 -1.95 12.80
C ARG A 132 -13.80 -1.32 13.93
N LEU A 133 -13.69 -0.01 14.13
CA LEU A 133 -14.42 0.69 15.18
C LEU A 133 -15.92 0.76 14.89
N ILE A 134 -16.32 0.76 13.61
CA ILE A 134 -17.73 0.68 13.22
C ILE A 134 -18.29 -0.70 13.49
N GLN A 135 -17.55 -1.76 13.14
CA GLN A 135 -17.95 -3.14 13.36
C GLN A 135 -17.95 -3.50 14.86
N SER A 136 -16.92 -3.07 15.58
CA SER A 136 -16.79 -3.31 17.02
C SER A 136 -16.45 -2.01 17.74
N GLY A 137 -17.44 -1.42 18.41
CA GLY A 137 -17.24 -0.24 19.25
C GLY A 137 -16.32 -0.46 20.46
N ALA A 138 -15.81 -1.67 20.67
CA ALA A 138 -14.90 -2.05 21.73
C ALA A 138 -13.42 -2.13 21.29
N ASP A 139 -13.10 -1.82 20.03
CA ASP A 139 -11.71 -1.80 19.54
C ASP A 139 -11.00 -0.51 19.98
N ASP A 140 -10.38 -0.55 21.15
CA ASP A 140 -9.69 0.58 21.75
C ASP A 140 -8.48 1.03 20.93
N LEU A 141 -7.75 0.10 20.30
CA LEU A 141 -6.60 0.43 19.44
C LEU A 141 -7.04 1.17 18.17
N ALA A 142 -8.15 0.74 17.58
CA ALA A 142 -8.73 1.43 16.44
C ALA A 142 -9.20 2.83 16.83
N PHE A 143 -9.84 2.98 18.01
CA PHE A 143 -10.24 4.29 18.52
C PHE A 143 -9.05 5.24 18.69
N GLU A 144 -7.99 4.80 19.41
CA GLU A 144 -6.78 5.60 19.63
C GLU A 144 -6.16 6.07 18.31
N ARG A 145 -6.17 5.20 17.33
CA ARG A 145 -5.58 5.50 16.03
C ARG A 145 -6.31 6.63 15.29
N ILE A 146 -7.64 6.63 15.30
CA ILE A 146 -8.43 7.51 14.41
C ILE A 146 -9.09 8.70 15.12
N VAL A 147 -9.18 8.71 16.45
CA VAL A 147 -9.91 9.74 17.18
C VAL A 147 -9.42 11.17 16.88
N ASN A 148 -8.15 11.33 16.53
CA ASN A 148 -7.54 12.61 16.14
C ASN A 148 -6.86 12.58 14.76
N VAL A 149 -7.28 11.66 13.89
CA VAL A 149 -6.83 11.56 12.50
C VAL A 149 -8.06 11.49 11.59
N PRO A 150 -8.33 12.54 10.79
CA PRO A 150 -7.68 13.87 10.71
C PRO A 150 -7.67 14.64 12.00
N LYS A 151 -6.79 15.63 12.12
CA LYS A 151 -6.67 16.45 13.35
C LYS A 151 -8.00 17.11 13.73
N ARG A 152 -8.53 16.75 14.90
CA ARG A 152 -9.77 17.31 15.47
C ARG A 152 -9.52 18.26 16.65
N GLY A 153 -8.23 18.55 16.96
CA GLY A 153 -7.89 19.42 18.09
C GLY A 153 -8.03 18.74 19.45
N LEU A 154 -8.09 17.41 19.48
CA LEU A 154 -8.02 16.62 20.70
C LEU A 154 -6.55 16.44 21.08
N GLY A 155 -6.09 17.26 22.04
CA GLY A 155 -4.72 17.16 22.54
C GLY A 155 -4.54 16.01 23.53
N ASP A 156 -3.29 15.70 23.86
CA ASP A 156 -2.89 14.59 24.75
C ASP A 156 -3.64 14.57 26.08
N LYS A 157 -3.89 15.77 26.65
CA LYS A 157 -4.66 15.90 27.91
C LYS A 157 -6.10 15.41 27.80
N ALA A 158 -6.74 15.65 26.63
CA ALA A 158 -8.10 15.16 26.40
C ALA A 158 -8.11 13.63 26.25
N LEU A 159 -7.15 13.08 25.51
CA LEU A 159 -6.99 11.63 25.36
C LEU A 159 -6.69 10.96 26.70
N GLN A 160 -5.79 11.51 27.50
CA GLN A 160 -5.51 11.02 28.85
C GLN A 160 -6.77 11.00 29.74
N ARG A 161 -7.63 12.02 29.67
CA ARG A 161 -8.89 12.06 30.41
C ARG A 161 -9.86 10.96 29.97
N ILE A 162 -9.98 10.74 28.66
CA ILE A 162 -10.81 9.64 28.12
C ILE A 162 -10.30 8.30 28.66
N HIS A 163 -8.98 8.04 28.64
CA HIS A 163 -8.39 6.82 29.19
C HIS A 163 -8.62 6.65 30.70
N GLN A 164 -8.48 7.74 31.47
CA GLN A 164 -8.74 7.69 32.91
C GLN A 164 -10.21 7.36 33.19
N TYR A 165 -11.12 7.99 32.47
CA TYR A 165 -12.55 7.74 32.59
C TYR A 165 -12.92 6.31 32.17
N ALA A 166 -12.37 5.81 31.05
CA ALA A 166 -12.57 4.47 30.59
C ALA A 166 -12.16 3.40 31.63
N ARG A 167 -11.00 3.60 32.28
CA ARG A 167 -10.50 2.71 33.32
C ARG A 167 -11.36 2.76 34.58
N ALA A 168 -11.79 3.96 35.01
CA ALA A 168 -12.61 4.13 36.20
C ALA A 168 -13.98 3.46 36.04
N GLU A 169 -14.58 3.59 34.86
CA GLU A 169 -15.91 3.07 34.54
C GLU A 169 -15.89 1.67 33.93
N GLN A 170 -14.70 1.09 33.67
CA GLN A 170 -14.50 -0.20 33.00
C GLN A 170 -15.22 -0.29 31.63
N LEU A 171 -15.09 0.76 30.81
CA LEU A 171 -15.73 0.90 29.52
C LEU A 171 -14.71 0.88 28.38
N PRO A 172 -15.09 0.37 27.17
CA PRO A 172 -14.35 0.63 25.95
C PRO A 172 -14.20 2.14 25.68
N LEU A 173 -13.09 2.54 25.05
CA LEU A 173 -12.74 3.95 24.85
C LEU A 173 -13.82 4.74 24.07
N LEU A 174 -14.45 4.16 23.07
CA LEU A 174 -15.54 4.81 22.34
C LEU A 174 -16.75 5.12 23.26
N ASN A 175 -17.11 4.20 24.14
CA ASN A 175 -18.20 4.36 25.10
C ASN A 175 -17.83 5.38 26.18
N ALA A 176 -16.61 5.30 26.68
CA ALA A 176 -16.07 6.29 27.63
C ALA A 176 -16.03 7.69 27.01
N ALA A 177 -15.57 7.81 25.75
CA ALA A 177 -15.57 9.04 24.99
C ALA A 177 -16.99 9.62 24.82
N SER A 178 -18.00 8.77 24.61
CA SER A 178 -19.38 9.21 24.55
C SER A 178 -19.86 9.78 25.91
N ARG A 179 -19.62 9.05 27.01
CA ARG A 179 -20.09 9.47 28.34
C ARG A 179 -19.36 10.71 28.90
N ILE A 180 -18.04 10.81 28.71
CA ILE A 180 -17.26 11.94 29.19
C ILE A 180 -17.68 13.27 28.54
N THR A 181 -18.30 13.23 27.34
CA THR A 181 -18.85 14.44 26.70
C THR A 181 -20.03 15.05 27.49
N GLU A 182 -20.67 14.27 28.36
CA GLU A 182 -21.79 14.68 29.21
C GLU A 182 -21.30 15.27 30.53
N THR A 183 -19.97 15.25 30.80
CA THR A 183 -19.34 15.76 32.04
C THR A 183 -18.57 17.04 31.74
N ASP A 184 -18.05 17.68 32.83
CA ASP A 184 -17.22 18.89 32.74
C ASP A 184 -15.71 18.60 32.78
N GLU A 185 -15.31 17.33 32.58
CA GLU A 185 -13.90 16.91 32.62
C GLU A 185 -13.07 17.35 31.42
N LEU A 186 -13.72 17.65 30.29
CA LEU A 186 -13.09 18.15 29.08
C LEU A 186 -13.31 19.66 28.91
N THR A 187 -12.34 20.32 28.24
CA THR A 187 -12.57 21.70 27.82
C THR A 187 -13.76 21.79 26.85
N PRO A 188 -14.49 22.93 26.82
CA PRO A 188 -15.65 23.07 25.92
C PRO A 188 -15.34 22.79 24.45
N GLN A 189 -14.14 23.13 23.99
CA GLN A 189 -13.69 22.88 22.65
C GLN A 189 -13.47 21.37 22.39
N ALA A 190 -12.71 20.70 23.28
CA ALA A 190 -12.44 19.26 23.16
C ALA A 190 -13.75 18.45 23.24
N ARG A 191 -14.64 18.82 24.17
CA ARG A 191 -15.96 18.20 24.35
C ARG A 191 -16.79 18.28 23.06
N ARG A 192 -16.86 19.46 22.43
CA ARG A 192 -17.61 19.65 21.18
C ARG A 192 -17.03 18.81 20.05
N GLN A 193 -15.69 18.80 19.89
CA GLN A 193 -15.03 18.03 18.83
C GLN A 193 -15.23 16.51 19.04
N LEU A 194 -15.12 16.04 20.27
CA LEU A 194 -15.36 14.66 20.61
C LEU A 194 -16.83 14.27 20.39
N ALA A 195 -17.77 15.11 20.79
CA ALA A 195 -19.20 14.88 20.55
C ALA A 195 -19.52 14.78 19.05
N ASN A 196 -18.91 15.64 18.22
CA ASN A 196 -19.07 15.57 16.76
C ASN A 196 -18.54 14.24 16.21
N PHE A 197 -17.35 13.81 16.64
CA PHE A 197 -16.79 12.52 16.22
C PHE A 197 -17.70 11.35 16.63
N ILE A 198 -18.19 11.33 17.86
CA ILE A 198 -19.12 10.30 18.34
C ILE A 198 -20.43 10.29 17.50
N ALA A 199 -20.97 11.49 17.20
CA ALA A 199 -22.16 11.59 16.37
C ALA A 199 -21.93 11.03 14.94
N GLN A 200 -20.78 11.32 14.34
CA GLN A 200 -20.38 10.74 13.06
C GLN A 200 -20.28 9.21 13.14
N MET A 201 -19.58 8.67 14.15
CA MET A 201 -19.45 7.22 14.34
C MET A 201 -20.81 6.53 14.43
N ARG A 202 -21.75 7.09 15.21
CA ARG A 202 -23.11 6.56 15.31
C ARG A 202 -23.87 6.61 13.98
N SER A 203 -23.73 7.70 13.23
CA SER A 203 -24.31 7.84 11.90
C SER A 203 -23.80 6.76 10.95
N TRP A 204 -22.47 6.52 10.93
CA TRP A 204 -21.87 5.50 10.07
C TRP A 204 -22.25 4.07 10.49
N GLN A 205 -22.35 3.80 11.79
CA GLN A 205 -22.87 2.52 12.30
C GLN A 205 -24.32 2.26 11.84
N THR A 206 -25.16 3.28 11.77
CA THR A 206 -26.51 3.16 11.23
C THR A 206 -26.47 2.89 9.71
N LYS A 207 -25.69 3.68 8.97
CA LYS A 207 -25.53 3.56 7.52
C LYS A 207 -24.89 2.22 7.09
N ALA A 208 -24.13 1.57 7.97
CA ALA A 208 -23.55 0.25 7.72
C ALA A 208 -24.61 -0.84 7.48
N ASN A 209 -25.86 -0.63 7.90
CA ASN A 209 -26.97 -1.54 7.61
C ASN A 209 -27.66 -1.26 6.26
N GLU A 210 -27.33 -0.14 5.61
CA GLU A 210 -28.02 0.34 4.41
C GLU A 210 -27.11 0.34 3.18
N LEU A 211 -25.81 0.58 3.38
CA LEU A 211 -24.80 0.70 2.34
C LEU A 211 -23.96 -0.58 2.23
N SER A 212 -23.49 -0.86 1.03
CA SER A 212 -22.43 -1.85 0.86
C SER A 212 -21.15 -1.40 1.56
N HIS A 213 -20.30 -2.34 1.96
CA HIS A 213 -19.07 -2.02 2.69
C HIS A 213 -18.09 -1.15 1.89
N PRO A 214 -17.95 -1.25 0.53
CA PRO A 214 -17.16 -0.29 -0.25
C PRO A 214 -17.75 1.11 -0.23
N GLU A 215 -19.08 1.24 -0.41
CA GLU A 215 -19.76 2.54 -0.37
C GLU A 215 -19.67 3.19 1.02
N LEU A 216 -19.83 2.39 2.08
CA LEU A 216 -19.66 2.85 3.45
C LEU A 216 -18.23 3.36 3.68
N THR A 217 -17.22 2.65 3.19
CA THR A 217 -15.81 3.03 3.33
C THR A 217 -15.53 4.36 2.62
N GLN A 218 -15.99 4.52 1.38
CA GLN A 218 -15.85 5.78 0.65
C GLN A 218 -16.52 6.94 1.41
N LEU A 219 -17.73 6.73 1.88
CA LEU A 219 -18.47 7.72 2.66
C LEU A 219 -17.70 8.15 3.94
N ILE A 220 -17.16 7.18 4.67
CA ILE A 220 -16.38 7.45 5.90
C ILE A 220 -15.14 8.27 5.60
N LEU A 221 -14.37 7.90 4.56
CA LEU A 221 -13.17 8.61 4.15
C LEU A 221 -13.46 10.08 3.78
N ASP A 222 -14.61 10.31 3.13
CA ASP A 222 -15.02 11.65 2.72
C ASP A 222 -15.61 12.46 3.90
N GLU A 223 -16.57 11.92 4.64
CA GLU A 223 -17.25 12.61 5.75
C GLU A 223 -16.32 12.83 6.97
N SER A 224 -15.32 11.94 7.19
CA SER A 224 -14.30 12.15 8.25
C SER A 224 -13.34 13.29 7.92
N GLY A 225 -13.27 13.71 6.65
CA GLY A 225 -12.30 14.66 6.13
C GLY A 225 -10.94 14.03 5.80
N TYR A 226 -10.82 12.70 5.82
CA TYR A 226 -9.56 12.00 5.55
C TYR A 226 -9.08 12.20 4.11
N THR A 227 -9.99 12.01 3.14
CA THR A 227 -9.72 12.29 1.71
C THR A 227 -9.30 13.75 1.50
N ALA A 228 -10.02 14.70 2.11
CA ALA A 228 -9.70 16.12 2.00
C ALA A 228 -8.33 16.47 2.63
N MET A 229 -7.96 15.83 3.74
CA MET A 229 -6.64 15.98 4.36
C MET A 229 -5.52 15.55 3.41
N LEU A 230 -5.64 14.41 2.75
CA LEU A 230 -4.65 13.93 1.79
C LEU A 230 -4.61 14.78 0.52
N GLN A 231 -5.74 15.27 0.04
CA GLN A 231 -5.80 16.19 -1.12
C GLN A 231 -5.13 17.55 -0.83
N ALA A 232 -5.17 17.99 0.41
CA ALA A 232 -4.51 19.22 0.85
C ALA A 232 -2.99 19.03 1.12
N ASP A 233 -2.53 17.79 1.24
CA ASP A 233 -1.12 17.47 1.45
C ASP A 233 -0.35 17.68 0.14
N ARG A 234 0.74 18.48 0.21
CA ARG A 234 1.60 18.82 -0.93
C ARG A 234 2.81 17.90 -1.06
N SER A 235 2.89 16.85 -0.26
CA SER A 235 3.97 15.86 -0.36
C SER A 235 3.86 15.08 -1.68
N ILE A 236 5.00 14.57 -2.14
CA ILE A 236 5.06 13.76 -3.37
C ILE A 236 4.26 12.45 -3.18
N GLU A 237 4.17 11.98 -1.95
CA GLU A 237 3.51 10.74 -1.58
C GLU A 237 1.98 10.85 -1.52
N ALA A 238 1.42 12.06 -1.40
CA ALA A 238 -0.01 12.27 -1.20
C ALA A 238 -0.87 11.65 -2.30
N ALA A 239 -0.47 11.80 -3.56
CA ALA A 239 -1.18 11.19 -4.70
C ALA A 239 -1.20 9.66 -4.59
N GLY A 240 -0.07 9.04 -4.26
CA GLY A 240 0.02 7.60 -4.07
C GLY A 240 -0.82 7.08 -2.90
N ARG A 241 -0.96 7.86 -1.82
CA ARG A 241 -1.85 7.52 -0.70
C ARG A 241 -3.33 7.53 -1.10
N LEU A 242 -3.75 8.49 -1.92
CA LEU A 242 -5.10 8.52 -2.47
C LEU A 242 -5.37 7.33 -3.41
N GLU A 243 -4.39 6.97 -4.24
CA GLU A 243 -4.47 5.76 -5.08
C GLU A 243 -4.58 4.49 -4.22
N ASN A 244 -3.84 4.40 -3.10
CA ASN A 244 -3.93 3.28 -2.17
C ASN A 244 -5.32 3.17 -1.53
N LEU A 245 -5.94 4.29 -1.14
CA LEU A 245 -7.32 4.28 -0.62
C LEU A 245 -8.34 3.87 -1.67
N SER A 246 -8.18 4.31 -2.91
CA SER A 246 -9.05 3.89 -4.01
C SER A 246 -8.91 2.38 -4.28
N GLU A 247 -7.69 1.85 -4.20
CA GLU A 247 -7.44 0.42 -4.32
C GLU A 247 -8.02 -0.38 -3.14
N LEU A 248 -7.97 0.16 -1.92
CA LEU A 248 -8.62 -0.46 -0.76
C LEU A 248 -10.12 -0.64 -0.99
N VAL A 249 -10.81 0.44 -1.41
CA VAL A 249 -12.25 0.40 -1.69
C VAL A 249 -12.57 -0.61 -2.78
N ARG A 250 -11.76 -0.67 -3.83
CA ARG A 250 -11.91 -1.65 -4.91
C ARG A 250 -11.70 -3.08 -4.42
N ALA A 251 -10.65 -3.31 -3.61
CA ALA A 251 -10.38 -4.62 -3.04
C ALA A 251 -11.56 -5.17 -2.23
N MET A 252 -12.26 -4.28 -1.53
CA MET A 252 -13.41 -4.68 -0.73
C MET A 252 -14.56 -5.26 -1.56
N GLU A 253 -14.68 -4.93 -2.85
CA GLU A 253 -15.71 -5.48 -3.76
C GLU A 253 -15.58 -7.00 -3.94
N GLU A 254 -14.40 -7.58 -3.67
CA GLU A 254 -14.13 -9.02 -3.78
C GLU A 254 -14.67 -9.82 -2.59
N TYR A 255 -15.13 -9.16 -1.52
CA TYR A 255 -15.58 -9.79 -0.28
C TYR A 255 -17.10 -9.66 -0.11
N GLU A 256 -17.71 -10.69 0.45
CA GLU A 256 -19.16 -10.71 0.68
C GLU A 256 -19.62 -9.74 1.78
N SER A 257 -18.73 -9.43 2.74
CA SER A 257 -19.05 -8.57 3.88
C SER A 257 -17.83 -7.83 4.41
N LEU A 258 -18.08 -6.77 5.19
CA LEU A 258 -17.05 -6.06 5.94
C LEU A 258 -16.29 -6.99 6.90
N GLU A 259 -16.98 -7.93 7.53
CA GLU A 259 -16.38 -8.90 8.46
C GLU A 259 -15.38 -9.79 7.74
N ALA A 260 -15.77 -10.39 6.60
CA ALA A 260 -14.89 -11.23 5.80
C ALA A 260 -13.64 -10.46 5.32
N PHE A 261 -13.82 -9.20 4.91
CA PHE A 261 -12.71 -8.34 4.55
C PHE A 261 -11.76 -8.07 5.72
N LEU A 262 -12.27 -7.72 6.90
CA LEU A 262 -11.43 -7.44 8.08
C LEU A 262 -10.73 -8.69 8.63
N GLU A 263 -11.34 -9.87 8.50
CA GLU A 263 -10.68 -11.15 8.79
C GLU A 263 -9.50 -11.39 7.85
N HIS A 264 -9.69 -11.17 6.54
CA HIS A 264 -8.62 -11.28 5.56
C HIS A 264 -7.46 -10.34 5.89
N VAL A 265 -7.75 -9.05 6.15
CA VAL A 265 -6.73 -8.06 6.54
C VAL A 265 -5.93 -8.54 7.77
N SER A 266 -6.62 -9.09 8.78
CA SER A 266 -5.96 -9.62 9.97
C SER A 266 -5.04 -10.79 9.64
N LEU A 267 -5.48 -11.74 8.80
CA LEU A 267 -4.68 -12.89 8.37
C LEU A 267 -3.42 -12.47 7.59
N VAL A 268 -3.54 -11.45 6.73
CA VAL A 268 -2.38 -10.94 5.98
C VAL A 268 -1.38 -10.26 6.90
N MET A 269 -1.86 -9.51 7.89
CA MET A 269 -0.99 -8.80 8.83
C MET A 269 -0.29 -9.73 9.84
N ASP A 270 -0.92 -10.85 10.24
CA ASP A 270 -0.37 -11.78 11.25
C ASP A 270 0.76 -12.69 10.71
N ARG A 271 0.89 -12.84 9.38
CA ARG A 271 1.90 -13.71 8.74
C ARG A 271 3.34 -13.18 8.79
N ASP A 272 3.62 -12.16 9.55
CA ASP A 272 4.82 -11.31 9.47
C ASP A 272 6.11 -11.87 10.06
N ASN A 273 6.14 -13.01 10.70
CA ASN A 273 7.27 -13.38 11.57
C ASN A 273 8.03 -14.65 11.19
N ASN A 274 7.88 -15.18 9.99
CA ASN A 274 8.78 -16.25 9.57
C ASN A 274 9.95 -15.70 8.75
N ASP A 275 10.96 -15.29 9.48
CA ASP A 275 12.26 -14.81 9.03
C ASP A 275 13.10 -15.92 8.34
N THR A 276 12.44 -16.86 7.72
CA THR A 276 13.07 -17.98 7.07
C THR A 276 12.65 -18.06 5.63
N THR A 277 13.65 -18.08 4.77
CA THR A 277 13.55 -18.65 3.45
C THR A 277 13.45 -17.66 2.29
N GLU A 278 13.93 -18.15 1.20
CA GLU A 278 13.91 -17.63 -0.15
C GLU A 278 12.57 -16.97 -0.48
N THR A 279 12.57 -15.67 -0.65
CA THR A 279 11.39 -14.86 -0.93
C THR A 279 11.44 -14.29 -2.33
N VAL A 280 10.30 -14.27 -3.05
CA VAL A 280 10.20 -13.47 -4.26
C VAL A 280 10.15 -11.98 -3.89
N THR A 281 10.82 -11.15 -4.68
CA THR A 281 10.89 -9.71 -4.43
C THR A 281 9.84 -8.99 -5.27
N ILE A 282 9.00 -8.17 -4.62
CA ILE A 282 8.04 -7.27 -5.29
C ILE A 282 8.50 -5.84 -5.08
N MET A 283 8.59 -5.04 -6.14
CA MET A 283 9.03 -3.66 -6.04
C MET A 283 8.56 -2.81 -7.22
N THR A 284 8.62 -1.50 -7.05
CA THR A 284 8.44 -0.60 -8.19
C THR A 284 9.66 -0.60 -9.09
N ILE A 285 9.47 -0.29 -10.38
CA ILE A 285 10.56 -0.12 -11.35
C ILE A 285 11.63 0.87 -10.84
N HIS A 286 11.23 1.90 -10.09
CA HIS A 286 12.18 2.87 -9.51
C HIS A 286 13.04 2.24 -8.41
N ALA A 287 12.47 1.42 -7.55
CA ALA A 287 13.19 0.73 -6.48
C ALA A 287 14.16 -0.33 -7.04
N ALA A 288 13.88 -0.87 -8.22
CA ALA A 288 14.72 -1.86 -8.89
C ALA A 288 16.06 -1.31 -9.42
N LYS A 289 16.25 0.03 -9.40
CA LYS A 289 17.48 0.63 -9.89
C LYS A 289 18.71 0.14 -9.10
N GLY A 290 19.63 -0.50 -9.80
CA GLY A 290 20.87 -1.04 -9.22
C GLY A 290 20.77 -2.50 -8.74
N LEU A 291 19.58 -3.06 -8.76
CA LEU A 291 19.34 -4.48 -8.49
C LEU A 291 19.35 -5.31 -9.77
N GLU A 292 19.47 -6.63 -9.62
CA GLU A 292 19.47 -7.57 -10.74
C GLU A 292 18.84 -8.90 -10.29
N PHE A 293 18.09 -9.52 -11.21
CA PHE A 293 17.38 -10.78 -10.99
C PHE A 293 17.43 -11.61 -12.26
N ASP A 294 17.38 -12.95 -12.11
CA ASP A 294 17.40 -13.83 -13.26
C ASP A 294 16.02 -13.94 -13.92
N HIS A 295 14.96 -13.87 -13.14
CA HIS A 295 13.58 -13.94 -13.60
C HIS A 295 12.85 -12.65 -13.20
N VAL A 296 12.35 -11.92 -14.18
CA VAL A 296 11.66 -10.63 -13.97
C VAL A 296 10.30 -10.67 -14.64
N PHE A 297 9.28 -10.35 -13.86
CA PHE A 297 7.88 -10.25 -14.27
C PHE A 297 7.40 -8.81 -14.26
#